data_dec46002f1ed86b3865541038eb4e969
#
_entry.id   dec46002f1ed86b3865541038eb4e969
#
_cell.length_a   1.000
_cell.length_b   1.000
_cell.length_c   1.000
_cell.angle_alpha   90.00
_cell.angle_beta   90.00
_cell.angle_gamma   90.00
#
_symmetry.space_group_name_H-M   'P 1'
#
loop_
_entity.id
_entity.type
_entity.pdbx_description
1 polymer ?
#
loop_
_entity_poly.entity_id
_entity_poly.type
_entity_poly.pdbx_seq_one_letter_code
_entity_poly.pdbx_strand_id
1 'polypeptide(L)'
;MKRYFLGIDTSCYTTSCAIIDDELNIVGEARKILDVKPGMKGLQQSNMVFQHTKVLPRLIEELPQVPLSGIGVSAFPRRSDDSYMPAFLVGHGFARALSHMMQVPMYEFAHQENHILAALREIGHVPTFPFYSLHLSGGTTELVLTEYKGKGIFESSIIGGSKDLQGGQFVDRVGVALGIQFPCGKELELLASQTDTYEPLPSSVKEGWISFAGPC
;
A
#
# COMPACT_ATOMS: atom_id res chain seq x y z
N MET A 1 2.96 27.68 -14.66
CA MET A 1 1.95 27.64 -13.58
C MET A 1 2.13 26.28 -12.91
N LYS A 2 2.23 26.23 -11.59
CA LYS A 2 2.43 24.99 -10.83
C LYS A 2 1.18 24.12 -10.95
N ARG A 3 1.34 22.82 -11.20
CA ARG A 3 0.25 21.87 -11.35
C ARG A 3 0.11 21.06 -10.05
N TYR A 4 -1.12 20.75 -9.67
CA TYR A 4 -1.42 19.98 -8.48
C TYR A 4 -2.26 18.76 -8.81
N PHE A 5 -2.01 17.65 -8.11
CA PHE A 5 -2.66 16.37 -8.34
C PHE A 5 -3.17 15.83 -7.01
N LEU A 6 -4.43 15.42 -7.00
CA LEU A 6 -5.04 14.74 -5.86
C LEU A 6 -4.86 13.24 -6.00
N GLY A 7 -4.32 12.59 -4.97
CA GLY A 7 -4.29 11.14 -4.83
C GLY A 7 -5.33 10.67 -3.82
N ILE A 8 -6.05 9.58 -4.12
CA ILE A 8 -7.05 8.96 -3.23
C ILE A 8 -6.79 7.45 -3.12
N ASP A 9 -6.75 6.94 -1.90
CA ASP A 9 -6.65 5.50 -1.62
C ASP A 9 -7.63 5.07 -0.51
N THR A 10 -8.47 4.08 -0.83
CA THR A 10 -9.40 3.41 0.10
C THR A 10 -9.24 1.89 0.03
N SER A 11 -8.02 1.42 -0.22
CA SER A 11 -7.72 0.04 -0.56
C SER A 11 -7.93 -0.97 0.58
N CYS A 12 -7.62 -0.59 1.82
CA CYS A 12 -7.60 -1.53 2.94
C CYS A 12 -8.03 -0.86 4.26
N TYR A 13 -7.18 -0.92 5.28
CA TYR A 13 -7.51 -0.42 6.64
C TYR A 13 -7.30 1.09 6.83
N THR A 14 -6.88 1.81 5.79
CA THR A 14 -6.62 3.25 5.89
C THR A 14 -7.33 3.99 4.77
N THR A 15 -8.12 4.99 5.13
CA THR A 15 -8.56 6.00 4.17
C THR A 15 -7.47 7.05 4.06
N SER A 16 -7.01 7.35 2.88
CA SER A 16 -5.98 8.38 2.68
C SER A 16 -6.22 9.21 1.43
N CYS A 17 -5.81 10.47 1.48
CA CYS A 17 -5.74 11.36 0.35
C CYS A 17 -4.56 12.33 0.52
N ALA A 18 -3.99 12.75 -0.60
CA ALA A 18 -2.88 13.69 -0.60
C ALA A 18 -2.91 14.57 -1.86
N ILE A 19 -2.38 15.77 -1.74
CA ILE A 19 -2.09 16.65 -2.88
C ILE A 19 -0.59 16.73 -3.06
N ILE A 20 -0.13 16.48 -4.27
CA ILE A 20 1.25 16.67 -4.68
C ILE A 20 1.33 17.73 -5.78
N ASP A 21 2.48 18.37 -5.91
CA ASP A 21 2.78 19.26 -7.04
C ASP A 21 3.52 18.51 -8.17
N ASP A 22 3.80 19.19 -9.28
CA ASP A 22 4.53 18.62 -10.42
C ASP A 22 6.03 18.40 -10.18
N GLU A 23 6.54 18.80 -9.01
CA GLU A 23 7.88 18.48 -8.51
C GLU A 23 7.86 17.30 -7.50
N LEU A 24 6.70 16.64 -7.34
CA LEU A 24 6.45 15.53 -6.40
C LEU A 24 6.54 15.92 -4.91
N ASN A 25 6.47 17.22 -4.58
CA ASN A 25 6.37 17.64 -3.19
C ASN A 25 4.96 17.39 -2.67
N ILE A 26 4.85 16.88 -1.44
CA ILE A 26 3.56 16.77 -0.74
C ILE A 26 3.15 18.17 -0.31
N VAL A 27 2.01 18.64 -0.83
CA VAL A 27 1.41 19.95 -0.49
C VAL A 27 0.46 19.83 0.69
N GLY A 28 -0.18 18.67 0.82
CA GLY A 28 -1.03 18.33 1.95
C GLY A 28 -1.38 16.85 1.92
N GLU A 29 -1.51 16.24 3.09
CA GLU A 29 -1.97 14.85 3.22
C GLU A 29 -2.90 14.71 4.41
N ALA A 30 -3.86 13.80 4.29
CA ALA A 30 -4.76 13.41 5.36
C ALA A 30 -5.02 11.90 5.30
N ARG A 31 -5.01 11.26 6.47
CA ARG A 31 -5.26 9.82 6.56
C ARG A 31 -5.91 9.44 7.87
N LYS A 32 -6.73 8.41 7.82
CA LYS A 32 -7.35 7.81 9.00
C LYS A 32 -7.39 6.29 8.88
N ILE A 33 -6.87 5.62 9.91
CA ILE A 33 -7.01 4.17 10.06
C ILE A 33 -8.47 3.88 10.45
N LEU A 34 -9.06 2.86 9.83
CA LEU A 34 -10.41 2.41 10.11
C LEU A 34 -10.50 1.80 11.51
N ASP A 35 -11.64 2.02 12.15
CA ASP A 35 -11.89 1.52 13.49
C ASP A 35 -12.17 0.02 13.44
N VAL A 36 -11.36 -0.77 14.15
CA VAL A 36 -11.54 -2.23 14.35
C VAL A 36 -12.01 -2.44 15.79
N LYS A 37 -13.16 -3.09 15.96
CA LYS A 37 -13.68 -3.38 17.32
C LYS A 37 -12.72 -4.31 18.07
N PRO A 38 -12.52 -4.09 19.39
CA PRO A 38 -11.71 -4.99 20.21
C PRO A 38 -12.15 -6.45 20.06
N GLY A 39 -11.17 -7.36 19.91
CA GLY A 39 -11.41 -8.80 19.72
C GLY A 39 -11.71 -9.25 18.29
N MET A 40 -11.86 -8.33 17.33
CA MET A 40 -11.99 -8.67 15.91
C MET A 40 -10.61 -8.82 15.27
N LYS A 41 -10.46 -9.84 14.41
CA LYS A 41 -9.22 -10.11 13.66
C LYS A 41 -9.15 -9.38 12.31
N GLY A 42 -10.09 -8.47 12.03
CA GLY A 42 -10.18 -7.73 10.78
C GLY A 42 -11.54 -7.08 10.56
N LEU A 43 -11.73 -6.44 9.41
CA LEU A 43 -12.98 -5.80 9.00
C LEU A 43 -13.59 -6.52 7.80
N GLN A 44 -14.90 -6.68 7.82
CA GLN A 44 -15.64 -7.09 6.63
C GLN A 44 -15.62 -5.98 5.58
N GLN A 45 -15.64 -6.34 4.31
CA GLN A 45 -15.60 -5.38 3.20
C GLN A 45 -16.74 -4.34 3.26
N SER A 46 -17.95 -4.75 3.64
CA SER A 46 -19.08 -3.84 3.83
C SER A 46 -18.83 -2.78 4.90
N ASN A 47 -18.15 -3.16 5.98
CA ASN A 47 -17.77 -2.21 7.05
C ASN A 47 -16.66 -1.27 6.58
N MET A 48 -15.68 -1.75 5.81
CA MET A 48 -14.66 -0.90 5.18
C MET A 48 -15.32 0.13 4.27
N VAL A 49 -16.20 -0.28 3.36
CA VAL A 49 -16.95 0.61 2.47
C VAL A 49 -17.69 1.69 3.27
N PHE A 50 -18.42 1.29 4.32
CA PHE A 50 -19.17 2.22 5.17
C PHE A 50 -18.23 3.25 5.82
N GLN A 51 -17.13 2.80 6.42
CA GLN A 51 -16.20 3.71 7.10
C GLN A 51 -15.49 4.63 6.11
N HIS A 52 -14.98 4.10 4.98
CA HIS A 52 -14.36 4.92 3.94
C HIS A 52 -15.31 6.00 3.42
N THR A 53 -16.57 5.64 3.18
CA THR A 53 -17.60 6.60 2.71
C THR A 53 -17.81 7.75 3.70
N LYS A 54 -17.75 7.49 5.01
CA LYS A 54 -17.89 8.52 6.04
C LYS A 54 -16.64 9.37 6.21
N VAL A 55 -15.47 8.77 6.04
CA VAL A 55 -14.19 9.38 6.39
C VAL A 55 -13.61 10.19 5.24
N LEU A 56 -13.65 9.66 4.01
CA LEU A 56 -12.97 10.27 2.86
C LEU A 56 -13.38 11.74 2.60
N PRO A 57 -14.68 12.14 2.64
CA PRO A 57 -15.04 13.54 2.44
C PRO A 57 -14.38 14.48 3.44
N ARG A 58 -14.31 14.06 4.73
CA ARG A 58 -13.71 14.86 5.80
C ARG A 58 -12.21 15.02 5.61
N LEU A 59 -11.52 13.97 5.19
CA LEU A 59 -10.09 14.05 4.89
C LEU A 59 -9.81 14.98 3.69
N ILE A 60 -10.69 14.97 2.68
CA ILE A 60 -10.56 15.90 1.55
C ILE A 60 -10.74 17.36 2.01
N GLU A 61 -11.64 17.62 2.95
CA GLU A 61 -11.87 18.95 3.54
C GLU A 61 -10.64 19.47 4.32
N GLU A 62 -9.78 18.58 4.83
CA GLU A 62 -8.54 18.94 5.53
C GLU A 62 -7.41 19.35 4.57
N LEU A 63 -7.52 19.01 3.27
CA LEU A 63 -6.50 19.34 2.29
C LEU A 63 -6.55 20.81 1.87
N PRO A 64 -5.40 21.41 1.50
CA PRO A 64 -5.36 22.76 0.99
C PRO A 64 -6.16 22.89 -0.32
N GLN A 65 -6.89 23.99 -0.48
CA GLN A 65 -7.62 24.29 -1.69
C GLN A 65 -6.67 24.82 -2.77
N VAL A 66 -6.47 24.01 -3.80
CA VAL A 66 -5.61 24.36 -4.95
C VAL A 66 -6.31 23.96 -6.26
N PRO A 67 -6.00 24.63 -7.38
CA PRO A 67 -6.54 24.23 -8.67
C PRO A 67 -5.91 22.90 -9.10
N LEU A 68 -6.71 21.82 -9.09
CA LEU A 68 -6.24 20.50 -9.49
C LEU A 68 -6.04 20.40 -11.01
N SER A 69 -5.01 19.67 -11.41
CA SER A 69 -4.69 19.35 -12.81
C SER A 69 -4.98 17.88 -13.15
N GLY A 70 -5.28 17.06 -12.14
CA GLY A 70 -5.65 15.67 -12.31
C GLY A 70 -5.89 14.97 -10.97
N ILE A 71 -6.52 13.79 -11.03
CA ILE A 71 -6.84 12.96 -9.87
C ILE A 71 -6.31 11.55 -10.12
N GLY A 72 -5.50 11.03 -9.22
CA GLY A 72 -5.07 9.63 -9.19
C GLY A 72 -5.84 8.86 -8.13
N VAL A 73 -6.22 7.61 -8.42
CA VAL A 73 -6.95 6.78 -7.47
C VAL A 73 -6.50 5.34 -7.51
N SER A 74 -6.38 4.71 -6.34
CA SER A 74 -6.31 3.25 -6.22
C SER A 74 -7.66 2.67 -6.64
N ALA A 75 -7.75 2.08 -7.83
CA ALA A 75 -9.00 1.58 -8.41
C ALA A 75 -9.22 0.08 -8.14
N PHE A 76 -8.14 -0.68 -7.98
CA PHE A 76 -8.15 -2.14 -7.79
C PHE A 76 -6.87 -2.62 -7.10
N PRO A 77 -6.87 -3.82 -6.49
CA PRO A 77 -5.68 -4.35 -5.81
C PRO A 77 -4.48 -4.55 -6.74
N ARG A 78 -4.70 -5.20 -7.89
CA ARG A 78 -3.69 -5.51 -8.91
C ARG A 78 -4.27 -5.30 -10.31
N ARG A 79 -3.41 -5.13 -11.29
CA ARG A 79 -3.81 -5.00 -12.70
C ARG A 79 -4.03 -6.40 -13.30
N SER A 80 -5.15 -7.02 -12.93
CA SER A 80 -5.62 -8.32 -13.47
C SER A 80 -7.16 -8.33 -13.45
N ASP A 81 -7.76 -9.10 -14.38
CA ASP A 81 -9.21 -9.12 -14.58
C ASP A 81 -10.01 -9.57 -13.34
N ASP A 82 -9.42 -10.45 -12.52
CA ASP A 82 -10.04 -10.96 -11.29
C ASP A 82 -9.78 -10.09 -10.04
N SER A 83 -9.11 -8.97 -10.20
CA SER A 83 -8.67 -8.14 -9.08
C SER A 83 -9.76 -7.16 -8.67
N TYR A 84 -10.63 -7.58 -7.74
CA TYR A 84 -11.73 -6.78 -7.25
C TYR A 84 -11.84 -6.82 -5.72
N MET A 85 -12.01 -5.65 -5.10
CA MET A 85 -12.39 -5.52 -3.69
C MET A 85 -13.35 -4.32 -3.52
N PRO A 86 -14.49 -4.50 -2.83
CA PRO A 86 -15.50 -3.45 -2.65
C PRO A 86 -15.00 -2.14 -2.06
N ALA A 87 -14.01 -2.18 -1.17
CA ALA A 87 -13.44 -0.99 -0.54
C ALA A 87 -12.91 0.04 -1.56
N PHE A 88 -12.35 -0.42 -2.68
CA PHE A 88 -11.82 0.45 -3.75
C PHE A 88 -12.91 1.29 -4.43
N LEU A 89 -14.14 0.79 -4.48
CA LEU A 89 -15.27 1.50 -5.11
C LEU A 89 -15.52 2.87 -4.49
N VAL A 90 -15.22 3.04 -3.21
CA VAL A 90 -15.43 4.33 -2.52
C VAL A 90 -14.51 5.39 -3.12
N GLY A 91 -13.20 5.18 -3.08
CA GLY A 91 -12.22 6.11 -3.65
C GLY A 91 -12.43 6.34 -5.13
N HIS A 92 -12.68 5.25 -5.89
CA HIS A 92 -12.95 5.33 -7.32
C HIS A 92 -14.20 6.17 -7.64
N GLY A 93 -15.30 5.95 -6.92
CA GLY A 93 -16.53 6.72 -7.09
C GLY A 93 -16.36 8.21 -6.80
N PHE A 94 -15.66 8.56 -5.71
CA PHE A 94 -15.34 9.94 -5.37
C PHE A 94 -14.41 10.58 -6.41
N ALA A 95 -13.34 9.90 -6.81
CA ALA A 95 -12.40 10.39 -7.82
C ALA A 95 -13.12 10.68 -9.15
N ARG A 96 -13.98 9.77 -9.59
CA ARG A 96 -14.77 9.91 -10.82
C ARG A 96 -15.72 11.11 -10.77
N ALA A 97 -16.43 11.29 -9.66
CA ALA A 97 -17.35 12.41 -9.47
C ALA A 97 -16.60 13.76 -9.46
N LEU A 98 -15.49 13.84 -8.70
CA LEU A 98 -14.67 15.05 -8.62
C LEU A 98 -14.02 15.36 -9.98
N SER A 99 -13.45 14.38 -10.66
CA SER A 99 -12.84 14.52 -11.99
C SER A 99 -13.86 15.13 -12.99
N HIS A 100 -15.08 14.61 -13.01
CA HIS A 100 -16.14 15.13 -13.88
C HIS A 100 -16.53 16.55 -13.52
N MET A 101 -16.77 16.85 -12.24
CA MET A 101 -17.18 18.18 -11.78
C MET A 101 -16.11 19.24 -11.97
N MET A 102 -14.84 18.89 -11.75
CA MET A 102 -13.70 19.79 -11.88
C MET A 102 -13.12 19.84 -13.30
N GLN A 103 -13.60 18.98 -14.20
CA GLN A 103 -13.13 18.87 -15.60
C GLN A 103 -11.62 18.61 -15.70
N VAL A 104 -11.11 17.75 -14.82
CA VAL A 104 -9.70 17.31 -14.81
C VAL A 104 -9.62 15.81 -15.09
N PRO A 105 -8.52 15.31 -15.70
CA PRO A 105 -8.37 13.89 -15.97
C PRO A 105 -8.30 13.07 -14.69
N MET A 106 -8.84 11.84 -14.73
CA MET A 106 -8.69 10.82 -13.71
C MET A 106 -7.75 9.72 -14.21
N TYR A 107 -6.88 9.24 -13.31
CA TYR A 107 -5.93 8.16 -13.57
C TYR A 107 -6.14 7.04 -12.55
N GLU A 108 -6.29 5.83 -13.06
CA GLU A 108 -6.52 4.62 -12.26
C GLU A 108 -5.22 3.84 -12.10
N PHE A 109 -4.89 3.52 -10.86
CA PHE A 109 -3.70 2.75 -10.50
C PHE A 109 -4.11 1.52 -9.70
N ALA A 110 -3.34 0.44 -9.83
CA ALA A 110 -3.41 -0.65 -8.89
C ALA A 110 -2.80 -0.23 -7.55
N HIS A 111 -3.33 -0.73 -6.45
CA HIS A 111 -2.74 -0.51 -5.13
C HIS A 111 -1.29 -1.02 -5.05
N GLN A 112 -0.99 -2.13 -5.71
CA GLN A 112 0.37 -2.64 -5.86
C GLN A 112 1.31 -1.64 -6.56
N GLU A 113 0.84 -0.96 -7.63
CA GLU A 113 1.60 0.08 -8.32
C GLU A 113 1.90 1.27 -7.40
N ASN A 114 0.96 1.64 -6.54
CA ASN A 114 1.16 2.73 -5.58
C ASN A 114 2.22 2.41 -4.54
N HIS A 115 2.30 1.17 -4.06
CA HIS A 115 3.39 0.73 -3.19
C HIS A 115 4.75 0.81 -3.88
N ILE A 116 4.84 0.38 -5.13
CA ILE A 116 6.06 0.49 -5.94
C ILE A 116 6.46 1.94 -6.12
N LEU A 117 5.51 2.81 -6.54
CA LEU A 117 5.75 4.23 -6.72
C LEU A 117 6.20 4.94 -5.45
N ALA A 118 5.61 4.59 -4.30
CA ALA A 118 5.99 5.15 -3.01
C ALA A 118 7.45 4.81 -2.67
N ALA A 119 7.88 3.56 -2.90
CA ALA A 119 9.27 3.16 -2.69
C ALA A 119 10.23 3.85 -3.69
N LEU A 120 9.85 3.95 -4.97
CA LEU A 120 10.66 4.62 -5.99
C LEU A 120 10.80 6.12 -5.74
N ARG A 121 9.81 6.75 -5.13
CA ARG A 121 9.90 8.18 -4.75
C ARG A 121 11.07 8.43 -3.79
N GLU A 122 11.31 7.56 -2.82
CA GLU A 122 12.44 7.66 -1.89
C GLU A 122 13.80 7.49 -2.61
N ILE A 123 13.83 6.69 -3.69
CA ILE A 123 15.02 6.52 -4.53
C ILE A 123 15.23 7.71 -5.47
N GLY A 124 14.19 8.50 -5.75
CA GLY A 124 14.25 9.71 -6.56
C GLY A 124 14.19 9.47 -8.07
N HIS A 125 14.03 8.24 -8.55
CA HIS A 125 13.87 7.96 -9.98
C HIS A 125 13.06 6.69 -10.23
N VAL A 126 12.44 6.60 -11.40
CA VAL A 126 11.77 5.41 -11.90
C VAL A 126 12.73 4.68 -12.85
N PRO A 127 13.10 3.42 -12.57
CA PRO A 127 13.95 2.65 -13.48
C PRO A 127 13.30 2.49 -14.87
N THR A 128 14.10 2.63 -15.92
CA THR A 128 13.67 2.41 -17.30
C THR A 128 13.85 0.96 -17.78
N PHE A 129 14.40 0.12 -16.95
CA PHE A 129 14.63 -1.31 -17.17
C PHE A 129 13.84 -2.12 -16.15
N PRO A 130 13.55 -3.41 -16.42
CA PRO A 130 12.88 -4.28 -15.45
C PRO A 130 13.65 -4.37 -14.14
N PHE A 131 12.92 -4.31 -13.02
CA PHE A 131 13.49 -4.38 -11.68
C PHE A 131 12.66 -5.28 -10.76
N TYR A 132 13.25 -5.67 -9.65
CA TYR A 132 12.56 -6.46 -8.64
C TYR A 132 11.98 -5.57 -7.56
N SER A 133 10.74 -5.85 -7.16
CA SER A 133 10.06 -5.25 -6.01
C SER A 133 9.74 -6.33 -5.00
N LEU A 134 10.11 -6.12 -3.74
CA LEU A 134 9.73 -7.00 -2.64
C LEU A 134 8.54 -6.39 -1.89
N HIS A 135 7.41 -7.09 -1.90
CA HIS A 135 6.25 -6.78 -1.07
C HIS A 135 6.31 -7.62 0.20
N LEU A 136 6.47 -6.98 1.34
CA LEU A 136 6.54 -7.63 2.64
C LEU A 136 5.55 -7.00 3.60
N SER A 137 4.53 -7.78 4.02
CA SER A 137 3.50 -7.33 4.96
C SER A 137 2.94 -8.49 5.77
N GLY A 138 1.98 -8.22 6.65
CA GLY A 138 1.22 -9.25 7.36
C GLY A 138 0.32 -10.09 6.46
N GLY A 139 -0.05 -9.59 5.28
CA GLY A 139 -0.93 -10.28 4.33
C GLY A 139 -0.24 -10.76 3.05
N THR A 140 0.97 -10.28 2.78
CA THR A 140 1.65 -10.50 1.50
C THR A 140 3.15 -10.64 1.68
N THR A 141 3.73 -11.64 1.03
CA THR A 141 5.18 -11.78 0.85
C THR A 141 5.42 -12.24 -0.56
N GLU A 142 5.81 -11.32 -1.43
CA GLU A 142 5.94 -11.54 -2.86
C GLU A 142 7.18 -10.85 -3.41
N LEU A 143 7.93 -11.57 -4.23
CA LEU A 143 8.94 -11.01 -5.10
C LEU A 143 8.30 -10.80 -6.48
N VAL A 144 8.28 -9.56 -6.91
CA VAL A 144 7.61 -9.12 -8.13
C VAL A 144 8.63 -8.59 -9.12
N LEU A 145 8.62 -9.12 -10.33
CA LEU A 145 9.33 -8.52 -11.46
C LEU A 145 8.45 -7.40 -12.01
N THR A 146 8.97 -6.19 -12.05
CA THR A 146 8.24 -4.99 -12.45
C THR A 146 8.92 -4.32 -13.62
N GLU A 147 8.14 -3.93 -14.61
CA GLU A 147 8.60 -3.17 -15.77
C GLU A 147 7.74 -1.91 -15.96
N TYR A 148 8.40 -0.77 -16.11
CA TYR A 148 7.71 0.49 -16.36
C TYR A 148 7.32 0.62 -17.83
N LYS A 149 6.02 0.74 -18.11
CA LYS A 149 5.46 0.85 -19.47
C LYS A 149 5.15 2.30 -19.89
N GLY A 150 5.55 3.27 -19.08
CA GLY A 150 5.25 4.68 -19.30
C GLY A 150 3.91 5.12 -18.70
N LYS A 151 3.71 6.43 -18.59
CA LYS A 151 2.48 7.06 -18.07
C LYS A 151 2.05 6.59 -16.66
N GLY A 152 3.01 6.18 -15.82
CA GLY A 152 2.73 5.69 -14.47
C GLY A 152 2.25 4.23 -14.42
N ILE A 153 2.23 3.51 -15.53
CA ILE A 153 1.80 2.12 -15.61
C ILE A 153 2.98 1.19 -15.41
N PHE A 154 2.82 0.22 -14.51
CA PHE A 154 3.76 -0.87 -14.29
C PHE A 154 3.13 -2.20 -14.68
N GLU A 155 3.82 -2.95 -15.51
CA GLU A 155 3.51 -4.37 -15.71
C GLU A 155 4.29 -5.17 -14.67
N SER A 156 3.58 -5.99 -13.90
CA SER A 156 4.15 -6.70 -12.77
C SER A 156 3.75 -8.17 -12.80
N SER A 157 4.73 -9.07 -12.59
CA SER A 157 4.52 -10.50 -12.45
C SER A 157 5.15 -11.03 -11.17
N ILE A 158 4.42 -11.87 -10.45
CA ILE A 158 4.93 -12.53 -9.25
C ILE A 158 5.86 -13.65 -9.69
N ILE A 159 7.11 -13.58 -9.25
CA ILE A 159 8.16 -14.56 -9.58
C ILE A 159 8.60 -15.37 -8.36
N GLY A 160 8.13 -15.02 -7.18
CA GLY A 160 8.41 -15.71 -5.93
C GLY A 160 7.60 -15.15 -4.78
N GLY A 161 7.73 -15.79 -3.60
CA GLY A 161 7.02 -15.33 -2.42
C GLY A 161 6.99 -16.40 -1.32
N SER A 162 6.09 -16.24 -0.35
CA SER A 162 5.90 -17.24 0.69
C SER A 162 4.88 -18.31 0.30
N LYS A 163 5.22 -19.58 0.60
CA LYS A 163 4.30 -20.72 0.42
C LYS A 163 3.31 -20.89 1.56
N ASP A 164 3.60 -20.36 2.72
CA ASP A 164 2.86 -20.64 3.95
C ASP A 164 2.59 -19.38 4.77
N LEU A 165 3.50 -18.98 5.62
CA LEU A 165 3.37 -17.83 6.50
C LEU A 165 3.93 -16.58 5.84
N GLN A 166 3.21 -15.48 5.93
CA GLN A 166 3.70 -14.20 5.42
C GLN A 166 4.79 -13.62 6.33
N GLY A 167 5.77 -12.91 5.76
CA GLY A 167 6.90 -12.38 6.51
C GLY A 167 6.50 -11.47 7.68
N GLY A 168 5.51 -10.62 7.51
CA GLY A 168 4.99 -9.81 8.62
C GLY A 168 4.33 -10.65 9.72
N GLN A 169 3.64 -11.74 9.37
CA GLN A 169 3.10 -12.67 10.36
C GLN A 169 4.22 -13.44 11.10
N PHE A 170 5.30 -13.76 10.40
CA PHE A 170 6.49 -14.34 11.03
C PHE A 170 7.05 -13.38 12.09
N VAL A 171 7.25 -12.12 11.75
CA VAL A 171 7.71 -11.07 12.68
C VAL A 171 6.79 -10.96 13.90
N ASP A 172 5.47 -10.92 13.68
CA ASP A 172 4.50 -10.82 14.77
C ASP A 172 4.50 -12.06 15.66
N ARG A 173 4.62 -13.26 15.10
CA ARG A 173 4.69 -14.51 15.89
C ARG A 173 5.94 -14.57 16.74
N VAL A 174 7.10 -14.21 16.19
CA VAL A 174 8.35 -14.14 16.95
C VAL A 174 8.23 -13.11 18.07
N GLY A 175 7.71 -11.92 17.78
CA GLY A 175 7.52 -10.88 18.77
C GLY A 175 6.60 -11.32 19.91
N VAL A 176 5.45 -11.93 19.61
CA VAL A 176 4.53 -12.48 20.63
C VAL A 176 5.20 -13.56 21.46
N ALA A 177 5.99 -14.45 20.85
CA ALA A 177 6.76 -15.46 21.58
C ALA A 177 7.80 -14.86 22.54
N LEU A 178 8.32 -13.67 22.22
CA LEU A 178 9.21 -12.88 23.09
C LEU A 178 8.44 -12.02 24.12
N GLY A 179 7.10 -12.10 24.18
CA GLY A 179 6.28 -11.34 25.11
C GLY A 179 5.94 -9.91 24.65
N ILE A 180 6.23 -9.56 23.40
CA ILE A 180 5.89 -8.25 22.81
C ILE A 180 4.41 -8.22 22.46
N GLN A 181 3.76 -7.08 22.68
CA GLN A 181 2.35 -6.91 22.35
C GLN A 181 2.17 -6.68 20.83
N PHE A 182 1.19 -7.39 20.23
CA PHE A 182 0.81 -7.20 18.82
C PHE A 182 0.27 -5.78 18.55
N PRO A 183 0.66 -5.12 17.44
CA PRO A 183 1.61 -5.56 16.39
C PRO A 183 3.06 -5.38 16.82
N CYS A 184 3.89 -6.40 16.60
CA CYS A 184 5.22 -6.51 17.22
C CYS A 184 6.36 -5.83 16.43
N GLY A 185 6.15 -5.49 15.16
CA GLY A 185 7.22 -5.11 14.23
C GLY A 185 8.12 -3.99 14.74
N LYS A 186 7.53 -2.89 15.24
CA LYS A 186 8.27 -1.72 15.72
C LYS A 186 9.13 -2.02 16.95
N GLU A 187 8.58 -2.74 17.93
CA GLU A 187 9.32 -3.08 19.14
C GLU A 187 10.40 -4.13 18.88
N LEU A 188 10.12 -5.10 17.99
CA LEU A 188 11.09 -6.09 17.57
C LEU A 188 12.27 -5.44 16.82
N GLU A 189 12.01 -4.46 15.97
CA GLU A 189 13.04 -3.67 15.29
C GLU A 189 13.93 -2.92 16.30
N LEU A 190 13.32 -2.29 17.32
CA LEU A 190 14.06 -1.62 18.39
C LEU A 190 14.93 -2.59 19.21
N LEU A 191 14.46 -3.80 19.46
CA LEU A 191 15.29 -4.84 20.10
C LEU A 191 16.43 -5.29 19.19
N ALA A 192 16.16 -5.53 17.92
CA ALA A 192 17.17 -5.94 16.95
C ALA A 192 18.27 -4.88 16.76
N SER A 193 17.92 -3.59 16.85
CA SER A 193 18.89 -2.49 16.74
C SER A 193 19.89 -2.37 17.89
N GLN A 194 19.72 -3.15 18.96
CA GLN A 194 20.63 -3.17 20.12
C GLN A 194 21.86 -4.09 19.93
N THR A 195 21.93 -4.79 18.80
CA THR A 195 23.06 -5.68 18.48
C THR A 195 23.44 -5.56 17.01
N ASP A 196 24.74 -5.63 16.74
CA ASP A 196 25.29 -5.70 15.38
C ASP A 196 25.58 -7.14 14.96
N THR A 197 25.32 -8.11 15.84
CA THR A 197 25.51 -9.52 15.55
C THR A 197 24.19 -10.20 15.19
N TYR A 198 24.22 -11.11 14.24
CA TYR A 198 23.05 -11.92 13.89
C TYR A 198 23.45 -13.39 13.69
N GLU A 199 22.54 -14.27 13.98
CA GLU A 199 22.63 -15.68 13.60
C GLU A 199 21.67 -15.95 12.44
N PRO A 200 22.13 -16.55 11.33
CA PRO A 200 21.29 -16.82 10.20
C PRO A 200 20.23 -17.87 10.57
N LEU A 201 18.99 -17.57 10.29
CA LEU A 201 17.89 -18.53 10.44
C LEU A 201 17.96 -19.57 9.32
N PRO A 202 17.57 -20.83 9.61
CA PRO A 202 17.41 -21.84 8.58
C PRO A 202 16.46 -21.35 7.50
N SER A 203 16.89 -21.33 6.25
CA SER A 203 16.06 -20.90 5.13
C SER A 203 16.04 -21.94 4.03
N SER A 204 14.91 -22.10 3.38
CA SER A 204 14.73 -22.98 2.22
C SER A 204 14.00 -22.22 1.13
N VAL A 205 14.67 -22.07 -0.01
CA VAL A 205 14.06 -21.48 -1.22
C VAL A 205 13.99 -22.56 -2.29
N LYS A 206 12.80 -22.78 -2.83
CA LYS A 206 12.57 -23.70 -3.97
C LYS A 206 11.78 -22.96 -5.03
N GLU A 207 12.36 -22.87 -6.24
CA GLU A 207 11.70 -22.26 -7.41
C GLU A 207 11.16 -20.84 -7.13
N GLY A 208 11.92 -20.01 -6.41
CA GLY A 208 11.52 -18.65 -6.04
C GLY A 208 10.63 -18.54 -4.79
N TRP A 209 10.25 -19.66 -4.18
CA TRP A 209 9.35 -19.67 -3.02
C TRP A 209 10.08 -20.01 -1.72
N ILE A 210 9.78 -19.25 -0.67
CA ILE A 210 10.31 -19.40 0.69
C ILE A 210 9.24 -19.95 1.64
N SER A 211 9.66 -20.66 2.69
CA SER A 211 8.82 -21.03 3.82
C SER A 211 9.29 -20.28 5.06
N PHE A 212 8.38 -19.57 5.73
CA PHE A 212 8.61 -18.93 7.02
C PHE A 212 8.08 -19.77 8.20
N ALA A 213 7.25 -20.78 7.94
CA ALA A 213 6.72 -21.64 9.00
C ALA A 213 7.78 -22.56 9.61
N GLY A 214 8.85 -22.89 8.86
CA GLY A 214 9.94 -23.73 9.34
C GLY A 214 10.77 -23.09 10.44
N PRO A 215 11.22 -21.80 10.29
CA PRO A 215 11.96 -21.07 11.32
C PRO A 215 11.08 -20.55 12.46
N CYS A 216 9.77 -20.53 12.32
CA CYS A 216 8.81 -20.09 13.32
C CYS A 216 8.51 -21.22 14.30
#